data_bf9e8c7552fc7fe2e63d7021daba706a
#
_entry.id   bf9e8c7552fc7fe2e63d7021daba706a
#
_cell.length_a   1.000
_cell.length_b   1.000
_cell.length_c   1.000
_cell.angle_alpha   90.00
_cell.angle_beta   90.00
_cell.angle_gamma   90.00
#
_symmetry.space_group_name_H-M   'P 1'
#
loop_
_entity.id
_entity.type
_entity.pdbx_description
1 polymer ?
#
loop_
_entity_poly.entity_id
_entity_poly.type
_entity_poly.pdbx_seq_one_letter_code
_entity_poly.pdbx_strand_id
1 'polypeptide(L)'
;EEILAALKHNKLRTTMTGLSVSWGIFILIVLLGAGNGLQNGVTSNFSNRATNTVQMWPGQTSLPDKGLKSARNLNFSEKELSTVDDNVAESDEETGIIDKSSTITFGNEYGSYRIKGVHPSYQKVFNLEFTARNGRFINNLDIEKSNKVIVLDKKIEETLFKNKPALGQYV
;
A
#
# COMPACT_ATOMS: atom_id res chain seq x y z
N GLU A 1 -47.61 39.36 -8.79
CA GLU A 1 -48.83 38.51 -8.96
C GLU A 1 -48.94 37.97 -10.39
N GLU A 2 -48.60 38.71 -11.44
CA GLU A 2 -48.63 38.27 -12.85
C GLU A 2 -47.79 37.04 -13.15
N ILE A 3 -46.59 36.93 -12.56
CA ILE A 3 -45.68 35.78 -12.73
C ILE A 3 -46.32 34.49 -12.19
N LEU A 4 -46.97 34.55 -11.02
CA LEU A 4 -47.69 33.42 -10.46
C LEU A 4 -48.90 32.98 -11.28
N ALA A 5 -49.61 33.93 -11.92
CA ALA A 5 -50.71 33.65 -12.82
C ALA A 5 -50.22 32.97 -14.11
N ALA A 6 -49.11 33.44 -14.70
CA ALA A 6 -48.48 32.82 -15.87
C ALA A 6 -47.99 31.40 -15.60
N LEU A 7 -47.43 31.13 -14.42
CA LEU A 7 -47.00 29.79 -13.96
C LEU A 7 -48.17 28.84 -13.81
N LYS A 8 -49.33 29.33 -13.33
CA LYS A 8 -50.55 28.52 -13.17
C LYS A 8 -51.22 28.18 -14.52
N HIS A 9 -51.06 29.00 -15.52
CA HIS A 9 -51.71 28.79 -16.82
C HIS A 9 -51.06 27.66 -17.63
N ASN A 10 -49.74 27.45 -17.50
CA ASN A 10 -48.98 26.41 -18.19
C ASN A 10 -48.28 25.46 -17.24
N LYS A 11 -49.03 24.79 -16.39
CA LYS A 11 -48.49 23.89 -15.32
C LYS A 11 -47.50 22.84 -15.82
N LEU A 12 -47.81 22.19 -16.95
CA LEU A 12 -46.96 21.16 -17.54
C LEU A 12 -45.58 21.71 -17.94
N ARG A 13 -45.54 22.86 -18.61
CA ARG A 13 -44.28 23.50 -19.03
C ARG A 13 -43.46 23.93 -17.83
N THR A 14 -44.07 24.52 -16.84
CA THR A 14 -43.42 24.97 -15.61
C THR A 14 -42.83 23.80 -14.83
N THR A 15 -43.59 22.71 -14.70
CA THR A 15 -43.12 21.50 -14.02
C THR A 15 -41.95 20.84 -14.74
N MET A 16 -42.02 20.72 -16.06
CA MET A 16 -40.95 20.15 -16.88
C MET A 16 -39.66 20.99 -16.82
N THR A 17 -39.79 22.33 -16.86
CA THR A 17 -38.63 23.21 -16.72
C THR A 17 -38.03 23.12 -15.33
N GLY A 18 -38.84 23.13 -14.28
CA GLY A 18 -38.40 22.97 -12.91
C GLY A 18 -37.69 21.61 -12.67
N LEU A 19 -38.26 20.53 -13.24
CA LEU A 19 -37.64 19.20 -13.15
C LEU A 19 -36.27 19.17 -13.85
N SER A 20 -36.17 19.77 -15.05
CA SER A 20 -34.88 19.80 -15.79
C SER A 20 -33.80 20.55 -15.04
N VAL A 21 -34.11 21.69 -14.43
CA VAL A 21 -33.16 22.45 -13.62
C VAL A 21 -32.78 21.68 -12.36
N SER A 22 -33.75 21.10 -11.66
CA SER A 22 -33.52 20.29 -10.47
C SER A 22 -32.65 19.09 -10.77
N TRP A 23 -32.87 18.42 -11.90
CA TRP A 23 -32.06 17.29 -12.36
C TRP A 23 -30.61 17.69 -12.64
N GLY A 24 -30.40 18.84 -13.28
CA GLY A 24 -29.06 19.39 -13.54
C GLY A 24 -28.30 19.66 -12.24
N ILE A 25 -28.96 20.31 -11.27
CA ILE A 25 -28.36 20.55 -9.94
C ILE A 25 -28.08 19.25 -9.22
N PHE A 26 -28.98 18.29 -9.27
CA PHE A 26 -28.79 16.97 -8.65
C PHE A 26 -27.56 16.26 -9.19
N ILE A 27 -27.41 16.17 -10.53
CA ILE A 27 -26.24 15.57 -11.16
C ILE A 27 -24.96 16.30 -10.75
N LEU A 28 -24.97 17.62 -10.71
CA LEU A 28 -23.81 18.41 -10.31
C LEU A 28 -23.36 18.09 -8.86
N ILE A 29 -24.31 17.99 -7.93
CA ILE A 29 -24.01 17.61 -6.53
C ILE A 29 -23.45 16.19 -6.47
N VAL A 30 -24.03 15.24 -7.22
CA VAL A 30 -23.55 13.86 -7.27
C VAL A 30 -22.12 13.80 -7.81
N LEU A 31 -21.81 14.52 -8.89
CA LEU A 31 -20.47 14.57 -9.47
C LEU A 31 -19.45 15.19 -8.54
N LEU A 32 -19.80 16.29 -7.86
CA LEU A 32 -18.92 16.91 -6.86
C LEU A 32 -18.66 15.97 -5.68
N GLY A 33 -19.71 15.30 -5.18
CA GLY A 33 -19.58 14.32 -4.11
C GLY A 33 -18.72 13.12 -4.50
N ALA A 34 -18.92 12.59 -5.70
CA ALA A 34 -18.12 11.49 -6.24
C ALA A 34 -16.66 11.91 -6.45
N GLY A 35 -16.42 13.13 -6.96
CA GLY A 35 -15.08 13.68 -7.14
C GLY A 35 -14.31 13.79 -5.82
N ASN A 36 -14.94 14.38 -4.81
CA ASN A 36 -14.36 14.49 -3.47
C ASN A 36 -14.13 13.12 -2.81
N GLY A 37 -15.07 12.20 -2.98
CA GLY A 37 -14.94 10.83 -2.48
C GLY A 37 -13.76 10.09 -3.11
N LEU A 38 -13.61 10.21 -4.44
CA LEU A 38 -12.48 9.63 -5.16
C LEU A 38 -11.14 10.27 -4.73
N GLN A 39 -11.09 11.59 -4.65
CA GLN A 39 -9.90 12.31 -4.20
C GLN A 39 -9.49 11.84 -2.80
N ASN A 40 -10.41 11.80 -1.84
CA ASN A 40 -10.12 11.35 -0.49
C ASN A 40 -9.69 9.88 -0.44
N GLY A 41 -10.34 9.01 -1.22
CA GLY A 41 -9.98 7.60 -1.32
C GLY A 41 -8.59 7.37 -1.91
N VAL A 42 -8.23 8.12 -2.93
CA VAL A 42 -6.90 8.07 -3.53
C VAL A 42 -5.86 8.64 -2.55
N THR A 43 -6.11 9.82 -1.98
CA THR A 43 -5.17 10.47 -1.06
C THR A 43 -4.93 9.64 0.19
N SER A 44 -5.95 8.98 0.75
CA SER A 44 -5.78 8.12 1.93
C SER A 44 -4.92 6.89 1.65
N ASN A 45 -4.97 6.34 0.43
CA ASN A 45 -4.09 5.25 0.03
C ASN A 45 -2.63 5.68 -0.16
N PHE A 46 -2.39 6.96 -0.48
CA PHE A 46 -1.04 7.51 -0.62
C PHE A 46 -0.49 8.07 0.68
N SER A 47 -1.32 8.58 1.59
CA SER A 47 -0.88 9.13 2.87
C SER A 47 -0.25 8.10 3.80
N ASN A 48 -0.60 6.81 3.63
CA ASN A 48 0.00 5.70 4.38
C ASN A 48 1.30 5.17 3.73
N ARG A 49 1.80 5.81 2.68
CA ARG A 49 3.10 5.51 2.08
C ARG A 49 3.93 6.78 2.08
N ALA A 50 5.19 6.68 2.38
CA ALA A 50 6.10 7.81 2.18
C ALA A 50 6.04 8.21 0.69
N THR A 51 5.57 9.43 0.43
CA THR A 51 5.30 9.93 -0.93
C THR A 51 6.57 10.25 -1.72
N ASN A 52 7.71 10.32 -1.03
CA ASN A 52 9.03 10.61 -1.58
C ASN A 52 9.93 9.37 -1.64
N THR A 53 9.36 8.18 -1.86
CA THR A 53 10.14 6.94 -2.00
C THR A 53 10.41 6.61 -3.46
N VAL A 54 11.64 6.16 -3.73
CA VAL A 54 12.04 5.57 -5.01
C VAL A 54 12.22 4.08 -4.79
N GLN A 55 11.61 3.28 -5.65
CA GLN A 55 11.79 1.83 -5.63
C GLN A 55 12.55 1.38 -6.87
N MET A 56 13.58 0.56 -6.67
CA MET A 56 14.38 0.00 -7.74
C MET A 56 14.22 -1.52 -7.76
N TRP A 57 14.06 -2.07 -8.96
CA TRP A 57 14.02 -3.51 -9.18
C TRP A 57 15.19 -3.93 -10.06
N PRO A 58 15.80 -5.09 -9.79
CA PRO A 58 16.79 -5.64 -10.67
C PRO A 58 16.16 -5.95 -12.03
N GLY A 59 16.87 -5.63 -13.09
CA GLY A 59 16.46 -5.87 -14.46
C GLY A 59 17.29 -6.98 -15.10
N GLN A 60 17.43 -6.89 -16.42
CA GLN A 60 18.29 -7.75 -17.20
C GLN A 60 19.39 -6.94 -17.89
N THR A 61 20.56 -7.56 -18.09
CA THR A 61 21.65 -6.92 -18.84
C THR A 61 21.24 -6.75 -20.29
N SER A 62 21.40 -5.56 -20.86
CA SER A 62 21.14 -5.27 -22.27
C SER A 62 22.31 -5.62 -23.17
N LEU A 63 23.53 -5.52 -22.68
CA LEU A 63 24.76 -5.72 -23.44
C LEU A 63 25.54 -6.97 -22.95
N PRO A 64 26.21 -7.70 -23.86
CA PRO A 64 27.16 -8.73 -23.46
C PRO A 64 28.41 -8.05 -22.86
N ASP A 65 28.97 -8.65 -21.81
CA ASP A 65 30.24 -8.18 -21.22
C ASP A 65 31.13 -9.36 -20.86
N LYS A 66 32.41 -9.26 -21.16
CA LYS A 66 33.48 -10.22 -20.82
C LYS A 66 33.10 -11.69 -21.12
N GLY A 67 32.51 -11.93 -22.30
CA GLY A 67 32.10 -13.28 -22.74
C GLY A 67 30.80 -13.77 -22.17
N LEU A 68 30.12 -12.98 -21.35
CA LEU A 68 28.82 -13.29 -20.83
C LEU A 68 27.72 -12.77 -21.76
N LYS A 69 26.67 -13.56 -21.97
CA LYS A 69 25.53 -13.21 -22.84
C LYS A 69 24.74 -12.03 -22.29
N SER A 70 24.09 -11.26 -23.18
CA SER A 70 23.02 -10.32 -22.81
C SER A 70 21.79 -11.04 -22.20
N ALA A 71 20.82 -10.30 -21.69
CA ALA A 71 19.59 -10.78 -21.06
C ALA A 71 19.81 -11.68 -19.83
N ARG A 72 20.87 -11.45 -19.06
CA ARG A 72 21.06 -12.09 -17.76
C ARG A 72 20.28 -11.34 -16.69
N ASN A 73 19.58 -12.08 -15.84
CA ASN A 73 18.91 -11.49 -14.67
C ASN A 73 19.95 -10.89 -13.72
N LEU A 74 19.73 -9.66 -13.31
CA LEU A 74 20.47 -9.01 -12.26
C LEU A 74 19.80 -9.33 -10.92
N ASN A 75 20.59 -9.45 -9.87
CA ASN A 75 20.11 -9.52 -8.51
C ASN A 75 20.84 -8.45 -7.69
N PHE A 76 20.12 -7.72 -6.90
CA PHE A 76 20.74 -6.83 -5.93
C PHE A 76 21.21 -7.62 -4.71
N SER A 77 22.32 -7.22 -4.17
CA SER A 77 22.88 -7.73 -2.91
C SER A 77 22.94 -6.61 -1.87
N GLU A 78 23.26 -6.94 -0.68
CA GLU A 78 23.43 -5.97 0.42
C GLU A 78 24.54 -4.96 0.15
N LYS A 79 25.51 -5.34 -0.69
CA LYS A 79 26.61 -4.46 -1.10
C LYS A 79 26.13 -3.29 -1.99
N GLU A 80 25.18 -3.53 -2.87
CA GLU A 80 24.58 -2.44 -3.66
C GLU A 80 23.74 -1.52 -2.77
N LEU A 81 23.07 -2.05 -1.75
CA LEU A 81 22.35 -1.22 -0.78
C LEU A 81 23.32 -0.26 -0.05
N SER A 82 24.44 -0.76 0.48
CA SER A 82 25.44 0.09 1.14
C SER A 82 26.08 1.10 0.17
N THR A 83 26.18 0.75 -1.13
CA THR A 83 26.69 1.68 -2.15
C THR A 83 25.70 2.83 -2.40
N VAL A 84 24.40 2.59 -2.29
CA VAL A 84 23.38 3.65 -2.40
C VAL A 84 23.49 4.59 -1.20
N ASP A 85 23.58 4.05 0.02
CA ASP A 85 23.77 4.81 1.26
C ASP A 85 25.00 5.76 1.18
N ASP A 86 26.13 5.22 0.68
CA ASP A 86 27.37 5.99 0.54
C ASP A 86 27.33 7.10 -0.52
N ASN A 87 26.50 6.95 -1.57
CA ASN A 87 26.56 7.83 -2.75
C ASN A 87 25.34 8.74 -2.92
N VAL A 88 24.24 8.50 -2.20
CA VAL A 88 23.01 9.29 -2.26
C VAL A 88 22.81 10.03 -0.95
N ALA A 89 23.52 11.15 -0.80
CA ALA A 89 23.50 11.96 0.44
C ALA A 89 22.13 12.58 0.79
N GLU A 90 21.16 12.49 -0.12
CA GLU A 90 19.81 13.06 0.04
C GLU A 90 18.77 12.01 0.47
N SER A 91 19.18 10.75 0.68
CA SER A 91 18.28 9.72 1.21
C SER A 91 18.27 9.72 2.73
N ASP A 92 17.09 9.79 3.31
CA ASP A 92 16.93 9.75 4.77
C ASP A 92 16.96 8.31 5.32
N GLU A 93 16.36 7.37 4.61
CA GLU A 93 16.25 5.96 5.02
C GLU A 93 16.20 5.03 3.79
N GLU A 94 16.90 3.94 3.87
CA GLU A 94 16.97 2.92 2.83
C GLU A 94 16.60 1.55 3.35
N THR A 95 16.06 0.70 2.49
CA THR A 95 15.72 -0.66 2.86
C THR A 95 15.83 -1.62 1.69
N GLY A 96 16.46 -2.75 1.91
CA GLY A 96 16.41 -3.89 1.01
C GLY A 96 15.15 -4.71 1.25
N ILE A 97 14.58 -5.25 0.19
CA ILE A 97 13.39 -6.11 0.27
C ILE A 97 13.66 -7.39 -0.51
N ILE A 98 13.45 -8.52 0.15
CA ILE A 98 13.46 -9.84 -0.47
C ILE A 98 12.04 -10.38 -0.44
N ASP A 99 11.43 -10.60 -1.59
CA ASP A 99 10.08 -11.17 -1.72
C ASP A 99 10.15 -12.68 -1.99
N LYS A 100 9.41 -13.45 -1.21
CA LYS A 100 9.25 -14.89 -1.42
C LYS A 100 7.84 -15.33 -1.07
N SER A 101 7.23 -16.14 -1.92
CA SER A 101 5.97 -16.81 -1.58
C SER A 101 6.28 -18.14 -0.88
N SER A 102 5.63 -18.39 0.25
CA SER A 102 5.79 -19.64 1.00
C SER A 102 4.48 -20.00 1.70
N THR A 103 4.35 -21.28 2.01
CA THR A 103 3.26 -21.76 2.84
C THR A 103 3.65 -21.59 4.30
N ILE A 104 2.80 -20.92 5.07
CA ILE A 104 2.92 -20.77 6.53
C ILE A 104 1.90 -21.71 7.16
N THR A 105 2.31 -22.41 8.20
CA THR A 105 1.45 -23.39 8.90
C THR A 105 1.45 -23.11 10.40
N PHE A 106 0.29 -23.28 11.02
CA PHE A 106 0.16 -23.27 12.47
C PHE A 106 -0.85 -24.37 12.91
N GLY A 107 -0.36 -25.43 13.51
CA GLY A 107 -1.18 -26.60 13.84
C GLY A 107 -1.76 -27.25 12.56
N ASN A 108 -3.08 -27.24 12.45
CA ASN A 108 -3.80 -27.79 11.27
C ASN A 108 -4.16 -26.71 10.24
N GLU A 109 -3.89 -25.44 10.52
CA GLU A 109 -4.17 -24.32 9.63
C GLU A 109 -2.95 -24.03 8.77
N TYR A 110 -3.18 -23.71 7.50
CA TYR A 110 -2.10 -23.36 6.57
C TYR A 110 -2.60 -22.37 5.51
N GLY A 111 -1.68 -21.61 4.94
CA GLY A 111 -1.97 -20.71 3.84
C GLY A 111 -0.71 -20.34 3.07
N SER A 112 -0.86 -20.02 1.80
CA SER A 112 0.23 -19.50 0.98
C SER A 112 0.25 -18.00 1.05
N TYR A 113 1.35 -17.46 1.53
CA TYR A 113 1.52 -16.00 1.75
C TYR A 113 2.81 -15.49 1.10
N ARG A 114 2.78 -14.21 0.74
CA ARG A 114 3.99 -13.51 0.33
C ARG A 114 4.74 -13.04 1.58
N ILE A 115 5.94 -13.54 1.77
CA ILE A 115 6.83 -13.18 2.86
C ILE A 115 7.84 -12.16 2.33
N LYS A 116 8.05 -11.09 3.07
CA LYS A 116 9.08 -10.10 2.78
C LYS A 116 10.17 -10.16 3.84
N GLY A 117 11.39 -10.41 3.42
CA GLY A 117 12.56 -10.16 4.24
C GLY A 117 12.91 -8.68 4.15
N VAL A 118 13.00 -7.99 5.27
CA VAL A 118 13.16 -6.54 5.32
C VAL A 118 14.11 -6.11 6.44
N HIS A 119 14.74 -4.94 6.28
CA HIS A 119 15.47 -4.27 7.34
C HIS A 119 14.53 -3.49 8.29
N PRO A 120 14.97 -3.14 9.49
CA PRO A 120 14.20 -2.34 10.44
C PRO A 120 13.72 -0.99 9.89
N SER A 121 14.50 -0.36 9.00
CA SER A 121 14.15 0.87 8.29
C SER A 121 12.89 0.75 7.40
N TYR A 122 12.50 -0.47 7.01
CA TYR A 122 11.30 -0.72 6.22
C TYR A 122 10.03 -0.11 6.86
N GLN A 123 9.94 -0.11 8.18
CA GLN A 123 8.82 0.48 8.89
C GLN A 123 8.71 1.98 8.62
N LYS A 124 9.84 2.70 8.64
CA LYS A 124 9.87 4.15 8.37
C LYS A 124 9.64 4.45 6.89
N VAL A 125 10.37 3.78 5.99
CA VAL A 125 10.27 3.96 4.54
C VAL A 125 8.85 3.75 4.03
N PHE A 126 8.11 2.80 4.59
CA PHE A 126 6.73 2.52 4.18
C PHE A 126 5.68 3.11 5.11
N ASN A 127 6.10 3.92 6.10
CA ASN A 127 5.22 4.53 7.11
C ASN A 127 4.21 3.53 7.70
N LEU A 128 4.72 2.35 8.12
CA LEU A 128 3.87 1.30 8.64
C LEU A 128 3.44 1.62 10.07
N GLU A 129 2.14 1.72 10.27
CA GLU A 129 1.56 1.80 11.60
C GLU A 129 1.62 0.43 12.27
N PHE A 130 2.27 0.37 13.40
CA PHE A 130 2.39 -0.84 14.20
C PHE A 130 1.66 -0.66 15.53
N THR A 131 0.69 -1.52 15.77
CA THR A 131 -0.06 -1.49 17.04
C THR A 131 0.72 -2.25 18.12
N ALA A 132 1.44 -1.52 18.95
CA ALA A 132 2.37 -2.06 19.97
C ALA A 132 1.74 -3.01 21.02
N ARG A 133 0.40 -3.16 21.02
CA ARG A 133 -0.28 -4.04 21.98
C ARG A 133 0.01 -5.53 21.79
N ASN A 134 0.36 -5.95 20.56
CA ASN A 134 0.49 -7.36 20.18
C ASN A 134 1.89 -7.71 19.65
N GLY A 135 2.94 -7.06 20.17
CA GLY A 135 4.30 -7.36 19.77
C GLY A 135 5.11 -6.13 19.38
N ARG A 136 6.12 -6.31 18.54
CA ARG A 136 7.03 -5.27 18.04
C ARG A 136 7.42 -5.52 16.60
N PHE A 137 7.90 -4.50 15.91
CA PHE A 137 8.54 -4.66 14.61
C PHE A 137 9.95 -5.23 14.74
N ILE A 138 10.54 -5.68 13.63
CA ILE A 138 11.92 -6.16 13.53
C ILE A 138 12.86 -5.03 13.92
N ASN A 139 13.90 -5.33 14.69
CA ASN A 139 14.92 -4.37 15.12
C ASN A 139 16.34 -4.81 14.74
N ASN A 140 17.33 -3.96 14.96
CA ASN A 140 18.72 -4.24 14.62
C ASN A 140 19.28 -5.47 15.36
N LEU A 141 18.87 -5.70 16.60
CA LEU A 141 19.28 -6.89 17.36
C LEU A 141 18.80 -8.20 16.73
N ASP A 142 17.64 -8.17 16.05
CA ASP A 142 17.14 -9.36 15.34
C ASP A 142 18.01 -9.67 14.12
N ILE A 143 18.48 -8.63 13.42
CA ILE A 143 19.41 -8.79 12.29
C ILE A 143 20.77 -9.29 12.77
N GLU A 144 21.38 -8.61 13.75
CA GLU A 144 22.71 -8.96 14.28
C GLU A 144 22.77 -10.39 14.83
N LYS A 145 21.73 -10.81 15.55
CA LYS A 145 21.65 -12.15 16.14
C LYS A 145 21.01 -13.18 15.23
N SER A 146 20.60 -12.79 14.01
CA SER A 146 19.87 -13.66 13.08
C SER A 146 18.65 -14.33 13.73
N ASN A 147 17.91 -13.57 14.54
CA ASN A 147 16.71 -14.06 15.21
C ASN A 147 15.63 -14.42 14.20
N LYS A 148 15.00 -15.58 14.36
CA LYS A 148 13.88 -16.01 13.53
C LYS A 148 12.59 -15.36 14.03
N VAL A 149 12.33 -14.15 13.58
CA VAL A 149 11.14 -13.37 13.95
C VAL A 149 10.30 -13.06 12.70
N ILE A 150 8.99 -13.04 12.87
CA ILE A 150 8.04 -12.68 11.82
C ILE A 150 7.03 -11.67 12.38
N VAL A 151 6.65 -10.72 11.56
CA VAL A 151 5.54 -9.77 11.80
C VAL A 151 4.39 -10.17 10.91
N LEU A 152 3.24 -10.43 11.49
CA LEU A 152 2.06 -10.89 10.78
C LEU A 152 1.06 -9.75 10.59
N ASP A 153 0.42 -9.72 9.42
CA ASP A 153 -0.78 -8.91 9.22
C ASP A 153 -1.94 -9.48 10.05
N LYS A 154 -2.81 -8.61 10.55
CA LYS A 154 -3.95 -8.99 11.38
C LYS A 154 -4.85 -10.05 10.74
N LYS A 155 -5.09 -9.97 9.43
CA LYS A 155 -5.92 -10.96 8.72
C LYS A 155 -5.25 -12.33 8.68
N ILE A 156 -3.93 -12.37 8.56
CA ILE A 156 -3.15 -13.62 8.58
C ILE A 156 -3.18 -14.20 10.00
N GLU A 157 -3.02 -13.38 11.03
CA GLU A 157 -3.16 -13.78 12.42
C GLU A 157 -4.53 -14.41 12.68
N GLU A 158 -5.62 -13.72 12.33
CA GLU A 158 -6.99 -14.21 12.50
C GLU A 158 -7.24 -15.53 11.76
N THR A 159 -6.66 -15.70 10.58
CA THR A 159 -6.83 -16.91 9.75
C THR A 159 -6.07 -18.11 10.33
N LEU A 160 -4.80 -17.93 10.68
CA LEU A 160 -3.92 -19.02 11.13
C LEU A 160 -4.14 -19.37 12.61
N PHE A 161 -4.29 -18.36 13.46
CA PHE A 161 -4.36 -18.57 14.92
C PHE A 161 -5.79 -18.61 15.44
N LYS A 162 -6.77 -18.11 14.65
CA LYS A 162 -8.18 -18.01 15.06
C LYS A 162 -8.29 -17.23 16.37
N ASN A 163 -8.60 -17.90 17.47
CA ASN A 163 -8.78 -17.28 18.80
C ASN A 163 -7.56 -17.49 19.72
N LYS A 164 -6.44 -17.98 19.21
CA LYS A 164 -5.22 -18.19 20.00
C LYS A 164 -4.28 -16.98 19.87
N PRO A 165 -3.55 -16.60 20.92
CA PRO A 165 -2.56 -15.54 20.80
C PRO A 165 -1.40 -16.01 19.89
N ALA A 166 -1.07 -15.17 18.89
CA ALA A 166 0.01 -15.45 17.95
C ALA A 166 1.41 -15.11 18.51
N LEU A 167 1.45 -14.16 19.45
CA LEU A 167 2.71 -13.68 20.02
C LEU A 167 3.49 -14.80 20.71
N GLY A 168 4.76 -14.95 20.33
CA GLY A 168 5.65 -15.98 20.90
C GLY A 168 5.44 -17.40 20.36
N GLN A 169 4.56 -17.58 19.38
CA GLN A 169 4.36 -18.86 18.72
C GLN A 169 5.29 -19.03 17.52
N TYR A 170 5.52 -20.30 17.14
CA TYR A 170 6.26 -20.65 15.93
C TYR A 170 5.30 -20.99 14.79
N VAL A 171 5.65 -20.59 13.58
CA VAL A 171 4.93 -20.88 12.34
C VAL A 171 5.85 -21.48 11.29
#